data_cea751eb69ba8d0f8bd90c27ad6eadc3
#
_entry.id   cea751eb69ba8d0f8bd90c27ad6eadc3
#
_cell.length_a   1.000
_cell.length_b   1.000
_cell.length_c   1.000
_cell.angle_alpha   90.00
_cell.angle_beta   90.00
_cell.angle_gamma   90.00
#
_symmetry.space_group_name_H-M   'P 1'
#
loop_
_entity.id
_entity.type
_entity.pdbx_description
1 polymer ?
#
loop_
_entity_poly.entity_id
_entity_poly.type
_entity_poly.pdbx_seq_one_letter_code
_entity_poly.pdbx_strand_id
1 'polypeptide(L)'
;MNRSLSADLARFGNLATRSQVRALGYSDRDIRHAIDEHRLSPIGRSWLAHPGADGRATRAVALGGRLAAASALASHGVWVTRPSGLWIASPPNASRLPPTRAGEHRLWAREHFPRSDDRQWRMSVRDALAQYARIGSAHDVIASIDSALNLRFLEPADLDDVFAVVPRRYRRLTRRVNGAADSGLETLLRLAAEEEGWRVDVQVRIPGVGRVDILIDGWLVIELDGDAWHDDDESRDVDRRRDAELILRGYRWQRFRHRQVLDQMPLCMEVIRTILASGRPGGAHSTATARLRVS
;
A
#
# COMPACT_ATOMS: atom_id res chain seq x y z
N MET A 1 25.30 -26.12 -18.40
CA MET A 1 24.86 -25.14 -17.38
C MET A 1 23.85 -25.85 -16.48
N ASN A 2 24.26 -26.21 -15.26
CA ASN A 2 23.37 -26.94 -14.31
C ASN A 2 22.27 -25.97 -13.85
N ARG A 3 21.10 -26.03 -14.44
CA ARG A 3 19.92 -25.25 -14.01
C ARG A 3 19.49 -25.76 -12.63
N SER A 4 19.43 -24.87 -11.65
CA SER A 4 18.90 -25.20 -10.33
C SER A 4 17.38 -25.00 -10.33
N LEU A 5 16.62 -26.06 -10.11
CA LEU A 5 15.16 -26.03 -10.01
C LEU A 5 14.68 -24.97 -8.99
N SER A 6 15.40 -24.82 -7.87
CA SER A 6 15.08 -23.81 -6.85
C SER A 6 15.23 -22.39 -7.39
N ALA A 7 16.30 -22.09 -8.15
CA ALA A 7 16.52 -20.79 -8.76
C ALA A 7 15.45 -20.48 -9.82
N ASP A 8 15.07 -21.48 -10.61
CA ASP A 8 14.02 -21.34 -11.62
C ASP A 8 12.64 -21.11 -10.99
N LEU A 9 12.35 -21.73 -9.83
CA LEU A 9 11.08 -21.55 -9.12
C LEU A 9 10.99 -20.20 -8.38
N ALA A 10 12.11 -19.60 -8.02
CA ALA A 10 12.14 -18.30 -7.35
C ALA A 10 11.42 -17.20 -8.17
N ARG A 11 11.51 -17.24 -9.51
CA ARG A 11 10.79 -16.32 -10.42
C ARG A 11 9.27 -16.38 -10.24
N PHE A 12 8.73 -17.54 -9.87
CA PHE A 12 7.30 -17.74 -9.59
C PHE A 12 6.96 -17.53 -8.10
N GLY A 13 7.91 -17.06 -7.28
CA GLY A 13 7.73 -16.94 -5.83
C GLY A 13 7.69 -18.30 -5.13
N ASN A 14 8.46 -19.27 -5.62
CA ASN A 14 8.56 -20.63 -5.10
C ASN A 14 7.25 -21.44 -5.14
N LEU A 15 6.26 -20.99 -5.92
CA LEU A 15 4.96 -21.65 -6.10
C LEU A 15 4.55 -21.58 -7.56
N ALA A 16 4.58 -22.72 -8.26
CA ALA A 16 4.35 -22.78 -9.69
C ALA A 16 3.34 -23.90 -10.05
N THR A 17 2.70 -23.76 -11.19
CA THR A 17 1.93 -24.86 -11.77
C THR A 17 2.85 -25.91 -12.40
N ARG A 18 2.41 -27.17 -12.47
CA ARG A 18 3.15 -28.20 -13.21
C ARG A 18 3.42 -27.80 -14.67
N SER A 19 2.49 -27.08 -15.28
CA SER A 19 2.64 -26.56 -16.64
C SER A 19 3.77 -25.54 -16.77
N GLN A 20 3.89 -24.63 -15.80
CA GLN A 20 5.01 -23.68 -15.75
C GLN A 20 6.37 -24.39 -15.59
N VAL A 21 6.43 -25.40 -14.70
CA VAL A 21 7.66 -26.17 -14.48
C VAL A 21 8.04 -26.95 -15.74
N ARG A 22 7.07 -27.55 -16.44
CA ARG A 22 7.32 -28.20 -17.74
C ARG A 22 7.78 -27.21 -18.81
N ALA A 23 7.21 -26.03 -18.84
CA ALA A 23 7.62 -24.96 -19.79
C ALA A 23 9.07 -24.50 -19.58
N LEU A 24 9.64 -24.71 -18.40
CA LEU A 24 11.07 -24.50 -18.13
C LEU A 24 11.95 -25.64 -18.64
N GLY A 25 11.36 -26.74 -19.17
CA GLY A 25 12.07 -27.88 -19.71
C GLY A 25 12.22 -29.06 -18.75
N TYR A 26 11.61 -29.02 -17.53
CA TYR A 26 11.61 -30.15 -16.61
C TYR A 26 10.58 -31.21 -17.02
N SER A 27 11.01 -32.46 -17.11
CA SER A 27 10.13 -33.59 -17.39
C SER A 27 9.29 -33.99 -16.16
N ASP A 28 8.26 -34.80 -16.39
CA ASP A 28 7.47 -35.37 -15.28
C ASP A 28 8.32 -36.32 -14.37
N ARG A 29 9.41 -36.88 -14.92
CA ARG A 29 10.38 -37.66 -14.14
C ARG A 29 11.17 -36.73 -13.20
N ASP A 30 11.62 -35.57 -13.68
CA ASP A 30 12.37 -34.62 -12.87
C ASP A 30 11.48 -34.04 -11.75
N ILE A 31 10.21 -33.76 -12.06
CA ILE A 31 9.22 -33.28 -11.07
C ILE A 31 9.00 -34.39 -9.99
N ARG A 32 8.82 -35.65 -10.39
CA ARG A 32 8.66 -36.74 -9.42
C ARG A 32 9.89 -36.89 -8.54
N HIS A 33 11.08 -36.94 -9.12
CA HIS A 33 12.34 -37.03 -8.38
C HIS A 33 12.48 -35.87 -7.37
N ALA A 34 12.14 -34.64 -7.76
CA ALA A 34 12.17 -33.50 -6.85
C ALA A 34 11.14 -33.61 -5.70
N ILE A 35 10.00 -34.25 -5.94
CA ILE A 35 9.01 -34.56 -4.88
C ILE A 35 9.53 -35.65 -3.94
N ASP A 36 10.09 -36.72 -4.47
CA ASP A 36 10.63 -37.83 -3.69
C ASP A 36 11.80 -37.38 -2.80
N GLU A 37 12.60 -36.42 -3.26
CA GLU A 37 13.68 -35.77 -2.49
C GLU A 37 13.19 -34.61 -1.58
N HIS A 38 11.91 -34.43 -1.42
CA HIS A 38 11.31 -33.39 -0.60
C HIS A 38 11.72 -31.94 -0.99
N ARG A 39 12.26 -31.74 -2.19
CA ARG A 39 12.55 -30.41 -2.75
C ARG A 39 11.29 -29.69 -3.26
N LEU A 40 10.25 -30.44 -3.61
CA LEU A 40 8.94 -29.96 -3.98
C LEU A 40 7.83 -30.66 -3.22
N SER A 41 6.79 -29.93 -2.88
CA SER A 41 5.55 -30.46 -2.32
C SER A 41 4.39 -30.25 -3.30
N PRO A 42 3.66 -31.29 -3.72
CA PRO A 42 2.49 -31.15 -4.57
C PRO A 42 1.31 -30.55 -3.80
N ILE A 43 0.61 -29.60 -4.40
CA ILE A 43 -0.63 -29.04 -3.88
C ILE A 43 -1.75 -29.36 -4.87
N GLY A 44 -2.63 -30.25 -4.48
CA GLY A 44 -3.64 -30.81 -5.40
C GLY A 44 -2.97 -31.45 -6.63
N ARG A 45 -3.65 -31.31 -7.78
CA ARG A 45 -3.15 -31.92 -9.04
C ARG A 45 -2.24 -31.01 -9.85
N SER A 46 -2.35 -29.69 -9.65
CA SER A 46 -1.79 -28.71 -10.60
C SER A 46 -0.62 -27.91 -10.07
N TRP A 47 -0.44 -27.81 -8.76
CA TRP A 47 0.55 -26.92 -8.16
C TRP A 47 1.70 -27.67 -7.52
N LEU A 48 2.85 -27.01 -7.49
CA LEU A 48 4.09 -27.45 -6.86
C LEU A 48 4.64 -26.30 -6.01
N ALA A 49 4.90 -26.54 -4.74
CA ALA A 49 5.51 -25.60 -3.83
C ALA A 49 6.92 -26.02 -3.46
N HIS A 50 7.86 -25.09 -3.53
CA HIS A 50 9.19 -25.21 -2.91
C HIS A 50 9.08 -24.82 -1.42
N PRO A 51 9.94 -25.30 -0.51
CA PRO A 51 9.90 -24.96 0.92
C PRO A 51 9.88 -23.46 1.25
N GLY A 52 10.43 -22.58 0.40
CA GLY A 52 10.38 -21.13 0.55
C GLY A 52 9.14 -20.46 -0.04
N ALA A 53 8.09 -21.21 -0.40
CA ALA A 53 6.84 -20.64 -0.90
C ALA A 53 6.06 -19.90 0.20
N ASP A 54 5.42 -18.78 -0.16
CA ASP A 54 4.55 -18.04 0.75
C ASP A 54 3.38 -18.92 1.23
N GLY A 55 3.19 -19.02 2.54
CA GLY A 55 2.17 -19.88 3.15
C GLY A 55 0.73 -19.44 2.80
N ARG A 56 0.48 -18.13 2.63
CA ARG A 56 -0.85 -17.61 2.24
C ARG A 56 -1.15 -17.95 0.79
N ALA A 57 -0.16 -17.81 -0.10
CA ALA A 57 -0.27 -18.20 -1.50
C ALA A 57 -0.51 -19.71 -1.64
N THR A 58 0.29 -20.51 -0.92
CA THR A 58 0.15 -21.97 -0.84
C THR A 58 -1.25 -22.37 -0.36
N ARG A 59 -1.75 -21.71 0.67
CA ARG A 59 -3.12 -21.97 1.17
C ARG A 59 -4.19 -21.58 0.16
N ALA A 60 -4.04 -20.42 -0.54
CA ALA A 60 -5.00 -19.98 -1.54
C ALA A 60 -5.14 -20.98 -2.69
N VAL A 61 -4.02 -21.52 -3.21
CA VAL A 61 -4.07 -22.52 -4.28
C VAL A 61 -4.57 -23.86 -3.80
N ALA A 62 -4.29 -24.26 -2.55
CA ALA A 62 -4.86 -25.46 -1.93
C ALA A 62 -6.39 -25.37 -1.79
N LEU A 63 -6.92 -24.17 -1.62
CA LEU A 63 -8.36 -23.90 -1.60
C LEU A 63 -9.00 -23.79 -3.01
N GLY A 64 -8.22 -24.05 -4.07
CA GLY A 64 -8.69 -24.00 -5.45
C GLY A 64 -8.88 -22.57 -5.97
N GLY A 65 -8.12 -21.61 -5.42
CA GLY A 65 -8.17 -20.21 -5.85
C GLY A 65 -6.78 -19.59 -5.95
N ARG A 66 -6.74 -18.26 -5.90
CA ARG A 66 -5.55 -17.41 -5.95
C ARG A 66 -5.68 -16.30 -4.92
N LEU A 67 -4.58 -15.72 -4.46
CA LEU A 67 -4.66 -14.52 -3.63
C LEU A 67 -5.47 -13.44 -4.36
N ALA A 68 -6.36 -12.76 -3.63
CA ALA A 68 -7.30 -11.79 -4.15
C ALA A 68 -7.34 -10.53 -3.26
N ALA A 69 -7.93 -9.46 -3.75
CA ALA A 69 -8.18 -8.23 -3.02
C ALA A 69 -6.97 -7.82 -2.13
N ALA A 70 -7.18 -7.54 -0.83
CA ALA A 70 -6.13 -7.15 0.11
C ALA A 70 -4.95 -8.15 0.16
N SER A 71 -5.22 -9.46 0.06
CA SER A 71 -4.14 -10.47 0.09
C SER A 71 -3.27 -10.44 -1.17
N ALA A 72 -3.86 -10.20 -2.34
CA ALA A 72 -3.10 -10.04 -3.57
C ALA A 72 -2.32 -8.73 -3.55
N LEU A 73 -2.93 -7.61 -3.16
CA LEU A 73 -2.28 -6.31 -3.05
C LEU A 73 -1.04 -6.39 -2.16
N ALA A 74 -1.18 -6.92 -0.94
CA ALA A 74 -0.06 -7.12 -0.02
C ALA A 74 1.06 -7.99 -0.63
N SER A 75 0.71 -9.04 -1.40
CA SER A 75 1.70 -9.90 -2.07
C SER A 75 2.47 -9.20 -3.21
N HIS A 76 1.93 -8.10 -3.73
CA HIS A 76 2.60 -7.22 -4.69
C HIS A 76 3.42 -6.11 -4.01
N GLY A 77 3.36 -5.98 -2.69
CA GLY A 77 3.96 -4.87 -1.96
C GLY A 77 3.11 -3.58 -1.98
N VAL A 78 1.91 -3.64 -2.52
CA VAL A 78 0.94 -2.52 -2.48
C VAL A 78 0.39 -2.40 -1.07
N TRP A 79 0.29 -1.16 -0.60
CA TRP A 79 -0.21 -0.86 0.74
C TRP A 79 -1.61 -1.43 0.99
N VAL A 80 -1.75 -2.05 2.14
CA VAL A 80 -3.03 -2.46 2.73
C VAL A 80 -2.97 -2.10 4.21
N THR A 81 -3.87 -1.25 4.67
CA THR A 81 -3.84 -0.66 6.03
C THR A 81 -3.77 -1.70 7.13
N ARG A 82 -4.62 -2.72 7.07
CA ARG A 82 -4.64 -3.85 8.02
C ARG A 82 -4.94 -5.13 7.24
N PRO A 83 -3.89 -5.82 6.74
CA PRO A 83 -4.09 -7.05 5.99
C PRO A 83 -4.61 -8.15 6.91
N SER A 84 -5.93 -8.21 7.11
CA SER A 84 -6.59 -9.22 7.92
C SER A 84 -7.22 -10.30 7.04
N GLY A 85 -7.19 -11.55 7.53
CA GLY A 85 -7.75 -12.69 6.83
C GLY A 85 -7.00 -13.04 5.54
N LEU A 86 -7.46 -14.09 4.89
CA LEU A 86 -6.96 -14.57 3.60
C LEU A 86 -8.05 -14.42 2.55
N TRP A 87 -7.86 -13.50 1.61
CA TRP A 87 -8.78 -13.26 0.50
C TRP A 87 -8.38 -14.09 -0.72
N ILE A 88 -9.32 -14.87 -1.25
CA ILE A 88 -9.09 -15.86 -2.31
C ILE A 88 -10.09 -15.63 -3.42
N ALA A 89 -9.64 -15.48 -4.66
CA ALA A 89 -10.49 -15.53 -5.84
C ALA A 89 -10.55 -16.94 -6.40
N SER A 90 -11.75 -17.45 -6.58
CA SER A 90 -12.04 -18.71 -7.30
C SER A 90 -12.84 -18.42 -8.56
N PRO A 91 -12.63 -19.17 -9.67
CA PRO A 91 -13.42 -19.03 -10.88
C PRO A 91 -14.93 -19.18 -10.58
N PRO A 92 -15.81 -18.39 -11.21
CA PRO A 92 -17.26 -18.44 -10.94
C PRO A 92 -17.91 -19.81 -11.18
N ASN A 93 -17.32 -20.61 -12.08
CA ASN A 93 -17.79 -21.94 -12.43
C ASN A 93 -17.07 -23.09 -11.68
N ALA A 94 -16.18 -22.76 -10.72
CA ALA A 94 -15.51 -23.78 -9.96
C ALA A 94 -16.49 -24.47 -8.99
N SER A 95 -16.36 -25.79 -8.87
CA SER A 95 -17.18 -26.63 -7.99
C SER A 95 -16.34 -27.54 -7.13
N ARG A 96 -16.92 -28.09 -6.08
CA ARG A 96 -16.25 -29.05 -5.16
C ARG A 96 -14.94 -28.50 -4.57
N LEU A 97 -14.92 -27.20 -4.29
CA LEU A 97 -13.76 -26.54 -3.66
C LEU A 97 -13.72 -26.90 -2.17
N PRO A 98 -12.50 -27.02 -1.58
CA PRO A 98 -12.37 -27.19 -0.15
C PRO A 98 -13.02 -26.05 0.63
N PRO A 99 -13.61 -26.31 1.81
CA PRO A 99 -14.22 -25.27 2.63
C PRO A 99 -13.17 -24.30 3.16
N THR A 100 -13.56 -23.04 3.34
CA THR A 100 -12.78 -22.02 3.99
C THR A 100 -12.90 -22.11 5.51
N ARG A 101 -11.88 -21.67 6.24
CA ARG A 101 -11.85 -21.56 7.71
C ARG A 101 -12.19 -20.14 8.14
N ALA A 102 -12.34 -19.92 9.44
CA ALA A 102 -12.45 -18.58 10.00
C ALA A 102 -11.28 -17.70 9.55
N GLY A 103 -11.55 -16.48 9.10
CA GLY A 103 -10.57 -15.55 8.53
C GLY A 103 -10.16 -15.83 7.08
N GLU A 104 -10.74 -16.85 6.41
CA GLU A 104 -10.56 -17.09 4.98
C GLU A 104 -11.82 -16.67 4.22
N HIS A 105 -11.66 -15.79 3.24
CA HIS A 105 -12.77 -15.20 2.48
C HIS A 105 -12.66 -15.57 1.01
N ARG A 106 -13.71 -16.16 0.46
CA ARG A 106 -13.76 -16.54 -0.95
C ARG A 106 -14.55 -15.53 -1.77
N LEU A 107 -13.94 -15.02 -2.82
CA LEU A 107 -14.56 -14.22 -3.86
C LEU A 107 -14.74 -15.06 -5.12
N TRP A 108 -15.93 -15.07 -5.70
CA TRP A 108 -16.17 -15.65 -7.01
C TRP A 108 -15.90 -14.56 -8.06
N ALA A 109 -14.74 -14.64 -8.72
CA ALA A 109 -14.28 -13.59 -9.62
C ALA A 109 -13.60 -14.15 -10.86
N ARG A 110 -13.77 -13.43 -11.97
CA ARG A 110 -12.99 -13.61 -13.20
C ARG A 110 -11.79 -12.66 -13.17
N GLU A 111 -10.78 -12.99 -13.94
CA GLU A 111 -9.69 -12.07 -14.27
C GLU A 111 -10.16 -11.18 -15.45
N HIS A 112 -9.97 -9.87 -15.30
CA HIS A 112 -10.31 -8.89 -16.33
C HIS A 112 -9.06 -8.30 -16.95
N PHE A 113 -7.95 -8.31 -16.20
CA PHE A 113 -6.71 -7.65 -16.59
C PHE A 113 -5.54 -8.63 -16.66
N PRO A 114 -4.60 -8.44 -17.61
CA PRO A 114 -3.39 -9.25 -17.68
C PRO A 114 -2.56 -9.11 -16.40
N ARG A 115 -1.82 -10.15 -16.07
CA ARG A 115 -0.87 -10.12 -14.97
C ARG A 115 0.40 -9.42 -15.39
N SER A 116 1.03 -8.73 -14.44
CA SER A 116 2.34 -8.09 -14.65
C SER A 116 3.52 -9.07 -14.52
N ASP A 117 3.27 -10.28 -14.00
CA ASP A 117 4.29 -11.31 -13.79
C ASP A 117 3.75 -12.73 -13.96
N ASP A 118 4.66 -13.71 -13.89
CA ASP A 118 4.39 -15.14 -14.05
C ASP A 118 3.77 -15.81 -12.80
N ARG A 119 3.52 -15.08 -11.71
CA ARG A 119 3.02 -15.62 -10.45
C ARG A 119 1.52 -15.89 -10.53
N GLN A 120 1.16 -17.03 -11.09
CA GLN A 120 -0.24 -17.41 -11.32
C GLN A 120 -1.07 -17.64 -10.04
N TRP A 121 -0.46 -17.64 -8.88
CA TRP A 121 -1.12 -17.85 -7.58
C TRP A 121 -1.74 -16.58 -6.98
N ARG A 122 -1.63 -15.43 -7.65
CA ARG A 122 -2.26 -14.16 -7.26
C ARG A 122 -2.96 -13.48 -8.43
N MET A 123 -3.94 -12.66 -8.11
CA MET A 123 -4.61 -11.78 -9.06
C MET A 123 -3.67 -10.64 -9.47
N SER A 124 -3.90 -10.05 -10.64
CA SER A 124 -3.23 -8.80 -11.05
C SER A 124 -3.54 -7.68 -10.05
N VAL A 125 -2.67 -6.65 -9.98
CA VAL A 125 -2.93 -5.47 -9.12
C VAL A 125 -4.25 -4.81 -9.50
N ARG A 126 -4.56 -4.69 -10.79
CA ARG A 126 -5.81 -4.09 -11.30
C ARG A 126 -7.05 -4.88 -10.85
N ASP A 127 -7.04 -6.21 -11.01
CA ASP A 127 -8.12 -7.06 -10.51
C ASP A 127 -8.26 -7.01 -8.99
N ALA A 128 -7.14 -7.03 -8.28
CA ALA A 128 -7.11 -6.99 -6.83
C ALA A 128 -7.67 -5.65 -6.29
N LEU A 129 -7.36 -4.52 -6.92
CA LEU A 129 -7.95 -3.21 -6.59
C LEU A 129 -9.46 -3.18 -6.88
N ALA A 130 -9.89 -3.69 -8.04
CA ALA A 130 -11.31 -3.79 -8.38
C ALA A 130 -12.09 -4.66 -7.39
N GLN A 131 -11.48 -5.73 -6.88
CA GLN A 131 -12.03 -6.57 -5.83
C GLN A 131 -12.03 -5.84 -4.47
N TYR A 132 -10.92 -5.20 -4.11
CA TYR A 132 -10.76 -4.50 -2.84
C TYR A 132 -11.70 -3.30 -2.72
N ALA A 133 -11.98 -2.59 -3.81
CA ALA A 133 -12.95 -1.50 -3.86
C ALA A 133 -14.36 -1.90 -3.39
N ARG A 134 -14.71 -3.19 -3.42
CA ARG A 134 -16.04 -3.70 -3.02
C ARG A 134 -16.13 -4.06 -1.53
N ILE A 135 -14.99 -4.25 -0.86
CA ILE A 135 -14.91 -4.81 0.50
C ILE A 135 -14.15 -3.93 1.49
N GLY A 136 -13.22 -3.11 1.01
CA GLY A 136 -12.45 -2.18 1.83
C GLY A 136 -13.23 -0.91 2.17
N SER A 137 -12.77 -0.19 3.20
CA SER A 137 -13.23 1.17 3.45
C SER A 137 -12.79 2.11 2.31
N ALA A 138 -13.46 3.24 2.16
CA ALA A 138 -13.10 4.22 1.13
C ALA A 138 -11.63 4.68 1.27
N HIS A 139 -11.19 4.97 2.49
CA HIS A 139 -9.83 5.43 2.76
C HIS A 139 -8.80 4.35 2.47
N ASP A 140 -9.04 3.11 2.89
CA ASP A 140 -8.13 1.99 2.64
C ASP A 140 -7.95 1.72 1.15
N VAL A 141 -9.05 1.77 0.39
CA VAL A 141 -9.02 1.57 -1.06
C VAL A 141 -8.24 2.68 -1.75
N ILE A 142 -8.46 3.96 -1.37
CA ILE A 142 -7.70 5.09 -1.92
C ILE A 142 -6.22 4.96 -1.56
N ALA A 143 -5.87 4.60 -0.32
CA ALA A 143 -4.49 4.38 0.09
C ALA A 143 -3.80 3.26 -0.71
N SER A 144 -4.53 2.17 -1.02
CA SER A 144 -4.01 1.11 -1.88
C SER A 144 -3.84 1.57 -3.34
N ILE A 145 -4.74 2.41 -3.86
CA ILE A 145 -4.62 2.97 -5.21
C ILE A 145 -3.43 3.91 -5.29
N ASP A 146 -3.28 4.84 -4.34
CA ASP A 146 -2.16 5.77 -4.27
C ASP A 146 -0.83 5.02 -4.22
N SER A 147 -0.75 3.99 -3.38
CA SER A 147 0.42 3.10 -3.30
C SER A 147 0.70 2.38 -4.63
N ALA A 148 -0.34 1.89 -5.33
CA ALA A 148 -0.16 1.21 -6.61
C ALA A 148 0.33 2.16 -7.72
N LEU A 149 -0.12 3.43 -7.70
CA LEU A 149 0.38 4.49 -8.58
C LEU A 149 1.83 4.86 -8.26
N ASN A 150 2.16 5.07 -6.99
CA ASN A 150 3.51 5.38 -6.53
C ASN A 150 4.50 4.27 -6.92
N LEU A 151 4.12 3.00 -6.73
CA LEU A 151 4.89 1.81 -7.12
C LEU A 151 4.88 1.52 -8.64
N ARG A 152 4.19 2.35 -9.44
CA ARG A 152 4.09 2.21 -10.91
C ARG A 152 3.48 0.90 -11.39
N PHE A 153 2.58 0.30 -10.59
CA PHE A 153 1.73 -0.80 -11.04
C PHE A 153 0.55 -0.32 -11.88
N LEU A 154 0.22 0.98 -11.76
CA LEU A 154 -0.83 1.66 -12.49
C LEU A 154 -0.31 3.02 -12.95
N GLU A 155 -0.87 3.47 -14.08
CA GLU A 155 -0.87 4.87 -14.47
C GLU A 155 -2.25 5.49 -14.15
N PRO A 156 -2.36 6.82 -13.97
CA PRO A 156 -3.65 7.46 -13.72
C PRO A 156 -4.73 7.13 -14.76
N ALA A 157 -4.34 6.94 -16.04
CA ALA A 157 -5.25 6.56 -17.11
C ALA A 157 -5.85 5.15 -16.94
N ASP A 158 -5.19 4.26 -16.21
CA ASP A 158 -5.67 2.90 -15.96
C ASP A 158 -6.86 2.86 -14.98
N LEU A 159 -7.08 3.92 -14.21
CA LEU A 159 -8.13 3.96 -13.18
C LEU A 159 -9.52 3.83 -13.79
N ASP A 160 -9.77 4.42 -14.94
CA ASP A 160 -11.06 4.32 -15.61
C ASP A 160 -11.39 2.86 -15.98
N ASP A 161 -10.42 2.11 -16.49
CA ASP A 161 -10.57 0.70 -16.82
C ASP A 161 -10.81 -0.15 -15.57
N VAL A 162 -10.02 0.07 -14.49
CA VAL A 162 -10.18 -0.64 -13.22
C VAL A 162 -11.57 -0.40 -12.64
N PHE A 163 -12.05 0.86 -12.68
CA PHE A 163 -13.37 1.19 -12.16
C PHE A 163 -14.52 0.94 -13.13
N ALA A 164 -14.26 0.62 -14.42
CA ALA A 164 -15.28 0.15 -15.34
C ALA A 164 -15.90 -1.20 -14.90
N VAL A 165 -15.08 -2.08 -14.30
CA VAL A 165 -15.52 -3.42 -13.82
C VAL A 165 -16.05 -3.42 -12.39
N VAL A 166 -16.16 -2.24 -11.74
CA VAL A 166 -16.70 -2.08 -10.39
C VAL A 166 -18.05 -1.34 -10.44
N PRO A 167 -19.01 -1.61 -9.53
CA PRO A 167 -20.26 -0.87 -9.49
C PRO A 167 -20.06 0.64 -9.41
N ARG A 168 -20.91 1.41 -10.13
CA ARG A 168 -20.78 2.87 -10.31
C ARG A 168 -20.58 3.65 -9.00
N ARG A 169 -21.18 3.19 -7.89
CA ARG A 169 -21.07 3.84 -6.57
C ARG A 169 -19.63 3.96 -6.07
N TYR A 170 -18.71 3.12 -6.53
CA TYR A 170 -17.30 3.14 -6.12
C TYR A 170 -16.44 4.07 -6.98
N ARG A 171 -16.92 4.49 -8.18
CA ARG A 171 -16.15 5.35 -9.09
C ARG A 171 -15.78 6.70 -8.47
N ARG A 172 -16.60 7.19 -7.52
CA ARG A 172 -16.28 8.44 -6.79
C ARG A 172 -14.96 8.42 -6.03
N LEU A 173 -14.42 7.23 -5.70
CA LEU A 173 -13.15 7.09 -5.00
C LEU A 173 -11.98 7.68 -5.81
N THR A 174 -12.03 7.58 -7.15
CA THR A 174 -10.98 8.10 -8.03
C THR A 174 -10.76 9.60 -7.90
N ARG A 175 -11.78 10.36 -7.47
CA ARG A 175 -11.69 11.81 -7.31
C ARG A 175 -10.77 12.26 -6.16
N ARG A 176 -10.48 11.37 -5.22
CA ARG A 176 -9.63 11.62 -4.06
C ARG A 176 -8.29 10.89 -4.14
N VAL A 177 -8.01 10.23 -5.26
CA VAL A 177 -6.73 9.56 -5.52
C VAL A 177 -5.66 10.62 -5.75
N ASN A 178 -4.50 10.41 -5.12
CA ASN A 178 -3.32 11.26 -5.28
C ASN A 178 -2.06 10.39 -5.19
N GLY A 179 -1.55 9.93 -6.31
CA GLY A 179 -0.39 9.04 -6.39
C GLY A 179 0.95 9.68 -5.99
N ALA A 180 0.96 10.91 -5.44
CA ALA A 180 2.18 11.56 -4.95
C ALA A 180 2.59 11.12 -3.54
N ALA A 181 1.68 10.53 -2.74
CA ALA A 181 1.99 10.03 -1.41
C ALA A 181 2.96 8.85 -1.48
N ASP A 182 4.05 8.87 -0.69
CA ASP A 182 5.05 7.80 -0.66
C ASP A 182 4.57 6.59 0.16
N SER A 183 3.59 6.79 1.03
CA SER A 183 3.02 5.73 1.87
C SER A 183 1.49 5.82 1.98
N GLY A 184 0.86 4.68 2.25
CA GLY A 184 -0.58 4.67 2.52
C GLY A 184 -0.96 5.40 3.81
N LEU A 185 -0.04 5.59 4.75
CA LEU A 185 -0.26 6.37 5.97
C LEU A 185 -0.40 7.86 5.66
N GLU A 186 0.43 8.38 4.76
CA GLU A 186 0.29 9.75 4.26
C GLU A 186 -1.08 9.94 3.61
N THR A 187 -1.52 8.98 2.78
CA THR A 187 -2.86 9.00 2.19
C THR A 187 -3.95 9.01 3.26
N LEU A 188 -3.87 8.15 4.29
CA LEU A 188 -4.87 8.09 5.35
C LEU A 188 -4.95 9.41 6.13
N LEU A 189 -3.81 10.00 6.51
CA LEU A 189 -3.78 11.27 7.22
C LEU A 189 -4.26 12.43 6.32
N ARG A 190 -3.83 12.45 5.04
CA ARG A 190 -4.32 13.42 4.05
C ARG A 190 -5.84 13.38 3.95
N LEU A 191 -6.41 12.20 3.77
CA LEU A 191 -7.87 12.03 3.63
C LEU A 191 -8.61 12.51 4.88
N ALA A 192 -8.11 12.21 6.07
CA ALA A 192 -8.69 12.67 7.33
C ALA A 192 -8.61 14.20 7.46
N ALA A 193 -7.49 14.82 7.08
CA ALA A 193 -7.30 16.27 7.13
C ALA A 193 -8.16 17.00 6.08
N GLU A 194 -8.31 16.44 4.88
CA GLU A 194 -9.23 16.96 3.85
C GLU A 194 -10.70 16.93 4.32
N GLU A 195 -11.10 15.93 5.11
CA GLU A 195 -12.46 15.83 5.69
C GLU A 195 -12.77 16.91 6.74
N GLU A 196 -11.73 17.45 7.40
CA GLU A 196 -11.84 18.63 8.27
C GLU A 196 -11.95 19.94 7.46
N GLY A 197 -11.80 19.86 6.13
CA GLY A 197 -11.86 21.01 5.24
C GLY A 197 -10.54 21.77 5.08
N TRP A 198 -9.41 21.21 5.56
CA TRP A 198 -8.10 21.85 5.43
C TRP A 198 -7.51 21.60 4.04
N ARG A 199 -6.70 22.54 3.59
CA ARG A 199 -5.92 22.35 2.37
C ARG A 199 -4.72 21.47 2.68
N VAL A 200 -4.56 20.38 1.94
CA VAL A 200 -3.49 19.40 2.16
C VAL A 200 -2.69 19.19 0.87
N ASP A 201 -1.41 19.43 0.95
CA ASP A 201 -0.45 19.11 -0.09
C ASP A 201 0.49 18.01 0.42
N VAL A 202 0.82 17.00 -0.40
CA VAL A 202 1.71 15.89 -0.02
C VAL A 202 3.04 15.96 -0.75
N GLN A 203 4.10 15.44 -0.12
CA GLN A 203 5.45 15.34 -0.69
C GLN A 203 5.98 16.68 -1.23
N VAL A 204 5.78 17.73 -0.44
CA VAL A 204 6.13 19.11 -0.80
C VAL A 204 7.62 19.37 -0.60
N ARG A 205 8.27 19.94 -1.61
CA ARG A 205 9.66 20.38 -1.49
C ARG A 205 9.72 21.81 -1.01
N ILE A 206 10.28 22.03 0.19
CA ILE A 206 10.49 23.35 0.79
C ILE A 206 11.97 23.75 0.58
N PRO A 207 12.28 24.90 -0.09
CA PRO A 207 13.64 25.33 -0.29
C PRO A 207 14.40 25.48 1.03
N GLY A 208 15.59 24.88 1.15
CA GLY A 208 16.42 24.89 2.37
C GLY A 208 16.04 23.88 3.44
N VAL A 209 14.86 23.24 3.35
CA VAL A 209 14.40 22.19 4.28
C VAL A 209 14.49 20.81 3.64
N GLY A 210 14.09 20.69 2.37
CA GLY A 210 13.97 19.43 1.68
C GLY A 210 12.52 19.06 1.42
N ARG A 211 12.25 17.76 1.28
CA ARG A 211 10.92 17.20 1.06
C ARG A 211 10.25 16.91 2.40
N VAL A 212 8.99 17.31 2.52
CA VAL A 212 8.13 17.05 3.69
C VAL A 212 6.95 16.20 3.27
N ASP A 213 6.46 15.32 4.15
CA ASP A 213 5.43 14.33 3.81
C ASP A 213 4.07 15.01 3.54
N ILE A 214 3.63 15.86 4.45
CA ILE A 214 2.34 16.54 4.36
C ILE A 214 2.49 18.01 4.77
N LEU A 215 1.88 18.92 4.01
CA LEU A 215 1.78 20.35 4.33
C LEU A 215 0.31 20.73 4.41
N ILE A 216 -0.14 21.20 5.59
CA ILE A 216 -1.53 21.62 5.84
C ILE A 216 -1.58 23.17 5.86
N ASP A 217 -2.56 23.73 5.15
CA ASP A 217 -2.84 25.17 5.01
C ASP A 217 -1.60 26.01 4.64
N GLY A 218 -0.59 25.37 4.03
CA GLY A 218 0.62 25.99 3.54
C GLY A 218 1.63 26.40 4.62
N TRP A 219 1.45 25.97 5.88
CA TRP A 219 2.38 26.34 6.97
C TRP A 219 2.59 25.29 8.08
N LEU A 220 1.69 24.31 8.23
CA LEU A 220 1.88 23.21 9.17
C LEU A 220 2.40 21.99 8.44
N VAL A 221 3.63 21.62 8.74
CA VAL A 221 4.29 20.42 8.24
C VAL A 221 3.97 19.22 9.16
N ILE A 222 3.55 18.12 8.57
CA ILE A 222 3.41 16.84 9.28
C ILE A 222 4.39 15.86 8.66
N GLU A 223 5.21 15.22 9.49
CA GLU A 223 6.15 14.17 9.15
C GLU A 223 5.68 12.84 9.75
N LEU A 224 5.84 11.76 9.00
CA LEU A 224 5.46 10.42 9.42
C LEU A 224 6.70 9.55 9.60
N ASP A 225 7.14 9.41 10.84
CA ASP A 225 8.33 8.63 11.16
C ASP A 225 8.05 7.12 11.11
N GLY A 226 8.88 6.40 10.34
CA GLY A 226 8.90 4.93 10.37
C GLY A 226 9.31 4.37 11.72
N ASP A 227 8.94 3.12 12.02
CA ASP A 227 9.32 2.44 13.27
C ASP A 227 10.83 2.08 13.34
N ALA A 228 11.58 2.26 12.26
CA ALA A 228 13.02 1.94 12.18
C ALA A 228 13.88 3.21 12.35
N TRP A 229 14.17 3.55 13.59
CA TRP A 229 15.17 4.56 13.91
C TRP A 229 16.57 3.94 13.84
N HIS A 230 17.37 4.35 12.87
CA HIS A 230 18.83 4.23 12.93
C HIS A 230 19.35 5.49 13.62
N ASP A 231 19.78 5.30 14.85
CA ASP A 231 20.14 6.34 15.82
C ASP A 231 21.63 6.65 15.69
N ASP A 232 22.05 7.29 14.58
CA ASP A 232 23.38 7.84 14.46
C ASP A 232 23.40 9.36 14.68
N ASP A 233 24.52 9.89 15.23
CA ASP A 233 24.61 11.29 15.62
C ASP A 233 24.61 12.25 14.41
N GLU A 234 25.06 11.83 13.24
CA GLU A 234 25.04 12.63 12.00
C GLU A 234 23.59 12.87 11.51
N SER A 235 22.76 11.86 11.57
CA SER A 235 21.34 11.94 11.21
C SER A 235 20.58 12.93 12.11
N ARG A 236 20.88 12.94 13.40
CA ARG A 236 20.27 13.87 14.37
C ARG A 236 20.62 15.33 14.12
N ASP A 237 21.87 15.63 13.71
CA ASP A 237 22.28 17.00 13.43
C ASP A 237 21.65 17.54 12.15
N VAL A 238 21.45 16.71 11.14
CA VAL A 238 20.70 17.04 9.92
C VAL A 238 19.25 17.35 10.27
N ASP A 239 18.60 16.52 11.07
CA ASP A 239 17.21 16.73 11.51
C ASP A 239 17.05 18.03 12.31
N ARG A 240 17.94 18.31 13.26
CA ARG A 240 17.91 19.56 14.04
C ARG A 240 18.04 20.81 13.15
N ARG A 241 18.92 20.77 12.14
CA ARG A 241 19.07 21.87 11.19
C ARG A 241 17.80 22.05 10.36
N ARG A 242 17.18 20.96 9.93
CA ARG A 242 15.93 20.96 9.17
C ARG A 242 14.78 21.56 10.00
N ASP A 243 14.67 21.16 11.28
CA ASP A 243 13.67 21.71 12.20
C ASP A 243 13.87 23.22 12.43
N ALA A 244 15.10 23.68 12.60
CA ALA A 244 15.44 25.09 12.74
C ALA A 244 15.08 25.91 11.47
N GLU A 245 15.36 25.37 10.28
CA GLU A 245 15.00 25.99 9.00
C GLU A 245 13.47 26.12 8.82
N LEU A 246 12.70 25.10 9.25
CA LEU A 246 11.24 25.18 9.25
C LEU A 246 10.75 26.35 10.10
N ILE A 247 11.26 26.49 11.33
CA ILE A 247 10.89 27.58 12.26
C ILE A 247 11.24 28.95 11.66
N LEU A 248 12.48 29.11 11.16
CA LEU A 248 12.94 30.38 10.58
C LEU A 248 12.10 30.84 9.38
N ARG A 249 11.50 29.89 8.66
CA ARG A 249 10.62 30.16 7.51
C ARG A 249 9.14 30.33 7.88
N GLY A 250 8.83 30.30 9.18
CA GLY A 250 7.46 30.47 9.68
C GLY A 250 6.57 29.24 9.49
N TYR A 251 7.16 28.06 9.41
CA TYR A 251 6.42 26.79 9.50
C TYR A 251 6.34 26.34 10.95
N ARG A 252 5.27 25.65 11.28
CA ARG A 252 5.22 24.71 12.42
C ARG A 252 5.33 23.29 11.89
N TRP A 253 5.83 22.39 12.72
CA TRP A 253 5.92 20.99 12.36
C TRP A 253 5.49 20.08 13.50
N GLN A 254 4.96 18.91 13.16
CA GLN A 254 4.57 17.84 14.07
C GLN A 254 4.96 16.51 13.44
N ARG A 255 5.51 15.61 14.24
CA ARG A 255 5.82 14.25 13.83
C ARG A 255 4.86 13.27 14.48
N PHE A 256 4.39 12.29 13.70
CA PHE A 256 3.62 11.17 14.19
C PHE A 256 4.31 9.87 13.80
N ARG A 257 4.31 8.91 14.73
CA ARG A 257 4.75 7.54 14.44
C ARG A 257 3.68 6.80 13.64
N HIS A 258 4.08 5.84 12.83
CA HIS A 258 3.17 5.02 12.05
C HIS A 258 2.03 4.43 12.89
N ARG A 259 2.33 3.91 14.09
CA ARG A 259 1.32 3.35 15.01
C ARG A 259 0.31 4.39 15.49
N GLN A 260 0.70 5.64 15.68
CA GLN A 260 -0.23 6.68 16.09
C GLN A 260 -1.25 6.95 14.99
N VAL A 261 -0.82 7.04 13.73
CA VAL A 261 -1.73 7.24 12.60
C VAL A 261 -2.67 6.05 12.43
N LEU A 262 -2.18 4.80 12.59
CA LEU A 262 -2.99 3.61 12.44
C LEU A 262 -3.98 3.39 13.58
N ASP A 263 -3.55 3.61 14.82
CA ASP A 263 -4.29 3.18 16.01
C ASP A 263 -4.95 4.35 16.75
N GLN A 264 -4.47 5.59 16.53
CA GLN A 264 -4.88 6.78 17.27
C GLN A 264 -5.15 7.98 16.34
N MET A 265 -5.69 7.73 15.14
CA MET A 265 -6.01 8.80 14.19
C MET A 265 -6.83 9.95 14.82
N PRO A 266 -7.86 9.72 15.66
CA PRO A 266 -8.59 10.81 16.31
C PRO A 266 -7.67 11.72 17.15
N LEU A 267 -6.69 11.17 17.86
CA LEU A 267 -5.72 11.94 18.65
C LEU A 267 -4.78 12.74 17.72
N CYS A 268 -4.31 12.15 16.63
CA CYS A 268 -3.50 12.89 15.65
C CYS A 268 -4.26 14.09 15.10
N MET A 269 -5.54 13.91 14.74
CA MET A 269 -6.41 14.99 14.24
C MET A 269 -6.68 16.06 15.31
N GLU A 270 -6.83 15.70 16.56
CA GLU A 270 -6.99 16.65 17.67
C GLU A 270 -5.74 17.51 17.86
N VAL A 271 -4.55 16.92 17.80
CA VAL A 271 -3.27 17.62 17.87
C VAL A 271 -3.15 18.62 16.71
N ILE A 272 -3.43 18.15 15.48
CA ILE A 272 -3.38 19.02 14.29
C ILE A 272 -4.36 20.19 14.43
N ARG A 273 -5.60 19.93 14.83
CA ARG A 273 -6.63 20.94 15.04
C ARG A 273 -6.21 21.98 16.08
N THR A 274 -5.60 21.53 17.18
CA THR A 274 -5.08 22.42 18.24
C THR A 274 -3.96 23.32 17.71
N ILE A 275 -3.03 22.77 16.91
CA ILE A 275 -1.95 23.55 16.30
C ILE A 275 -2.53 24.58 15.31
N LEU A 276 -3.46 24.18 14.46
CA LEU A 276 -4.08 25.08 13.48
C LEU A 276 -4.88 26.21 14.15
N ALA A 277 -5.60 25.91 15.23
CA ALA A 277 -6.34 26.89 16.03
C ALA A 277 -5.44 27.94 16.71
N SER A 278 -4.17 27.59 17.00
CA SER A 278 -3.20 28.54 17.55
C SER A 278 -2.63 29.53 16.52
N GLY A 279 -2.97 29.36 15.24
CA GLY A 279 -2.60 30.23 14.14
C GLY A 279 -1.17 30.06 13.61
N ARG A 280 -0.94 30.62 12.43
CA ARG A 280 0.38 30.60 11.77
C ARG A 280 1.40 31.41 12.57
N PRO A 281 2.65 30.94 12.77
CA PRO A 281 3.72 31.73 13.36
C PRO A 281 3.95 33.02 12.58
N GLY A 282 4.00 34.14 13.28
CA GLY A 282 4.22 35.46 12.66
C GLY A 282 2.97 36.18 12.07
N GLY A 283 1.77 35.59 12.20
CA GLY A 283 0.50 36.23 11.73
C GLY A 283 -0.07 37.30 12.65
N ALA A 284 0.53 37.55 13.79
CA ALA A 284 -0.01 38.45 14.81
C ALA A 284 0.80 39.75 15.03
N HIS A 285 1.42 40.34 14.00
CA HIS A 285 2.06 41.64 14.14
C HIS A 285 1.88 42.51 12.89
N SER A 286 0.64 42.85 12.56
CA SER A 286 0.34 43.95 11.62
C SER A 286 -0.96 44.66 12.01
N THR A 287 -0.98 45.25 13.21
CA THR A 287 -1.85 46.38 13.53
C THR A 287 -1.40 47.03 14.83
N ALA A 288 -0.35 47.84 14.80
CA ALA A 288 -0.19 48.96 15.73
C ALA A 288 0.90 49.91 15.23
N THR A 289 0.66 50.58 14.10
CA THR A 289 1.36 51.83 13.85
C THR A 289 0.63 52.87 14.65
N ALA A 290 0.96 53.00 15.94
CA ALA A 290 0.59 54.15 16.75
C ALA A 290 1.30 55.37 16.17
N ARG A 291 0.54 56.26 15.56
CA ARG A 291 0.99 57.60 15.20
C ARG A 291 1.22 58.38 16.50
N LEU A 292 2.46 58.45 16.94
CA LEU A 292 2.88 59.51 17.88
C LEU A 292 2.84 60.82 17.11
N ARG A 293 1.80 61.64 17.36
CA ARG A 293 1.82 63.08 17.08
C ARG A 293 2.59 63.74 18.20
N VAL A 294 3.73 64.28 17.88
CA VAL A 294 4.44 65.26 18.73
C VAL A 294 3.78 66.61 18.49
N SER A 295 3.35 67.22 19.58
CA SER A 295 2.91 68.60 19.68
C SER A 295 4.10 69.55 19.82
#